data_e5dd74508cbc0c00bde067cb63abf7f5
#
_entry.id   e5dd74508cbc0c00bde067cb63abf7f5
#
_cell.length_a   1.000
_cell.length_b   1.000
_cell.length_c   1.000
_cell.angle_alpha   90.00
_cell.angle_beta   90.00
_cell.angle_gamma   90.00
#
_symmetry.space_group_name_H-M   'P 1'
#
loop_
_entity.id
_entity.type
_entity.pdbx_description
1 polymer ?
#
loop_
_entity_poly.entity_id
_entity_poly.type
_entity_poly.pdbx_seq_one_letter_code
_entity_poly.pdbx_strand_id
1 'polypeptide(L)'
;MTFLCGAVALADCADKCQSLKNICVSLSCKPQEAFSNVEKLKAELAEKKQALTAKNRQLFSLLSKQLCENAESFGSDKLVFLMDNTLSADDLKAFAAQIAANEKTIGTLFSLQNDTISYALCRAKDADCDLRALSQHLNKALNGKGGGNQELCCGKLPVHPEEKIHQTITEFLL
;
A
#
# COMPACT_ATOMS: atom_id res chain seq x y z
N MET A 1 -1.28 -10.41 40.05
CA MET A 1 -1.84 -11.77 39.98
C MET A 1 -3.29 -11.70 40.44
N THR A 2 -4.26 -12.04 39.63
CA THR A 2 -5.69 -11.94 39.99
C THR A 2 -6.19 -13.35 40.29
N PHE A 3 -6.80 -13.55 41.46
CA PHE A 3 -7.37 -14.84 41.84
C PHE A 3 -8.89 -14.81 41.66
N LEU A 4 -9.43 -15.80 41.04
CA LEU A 4 -10.87 -16.04 40.91
C LEU A 4 -11.23 -17.28 41.73
N CYS A 5 -12.33 -17.27 42.45
CA CYS A 5 -12.81 -18.42 43.23
C CYS A 5 -14.34 -18.56 43.16
N GLY A 6 -14.85 -19.72 43.54
CA GLY A 6 -16.28 -20.03 43.57
C GLY A 6 -16.95 -19.95 42.19
N ALA A 7 -18.17 -19.44 42.16
CA ALA A 7 -19.00 -19.34 40.97
C ALA A 7 -18.36 -18.48 39.87
N VAL A 8 -17.58 -17.46 40.23
CA VAL A 8 -16.89 -16.59 39.26
C VAL A 8 -15.80 -17.37 38.50
N ALA A 9 -15.06 -18.21 39.18
CA ALA A 9 -14.04 -19.06 38.56
C ALA A 9 -14.66 -20.08 37.61
N LEU A 10 -15.83 -20.63 37.94
CA LEU A 10 -16.55 -21.56 37.07
C LEU A 10 -17.08 -20.86 35.80
N ALA A 11 -17.64 -19.67 35.96
CA ALA A 11 -18.09 -18.86 34.81
C ALA A 11 -16.93 -18.51 33.89
N ASP A 12 -15.80 -18.01 34.39
CA ASP A 12 -14.61 -17.72 33.62
C ASP A 12 -14.05 -18.96 32.87
N CYS A 13 -14.05 -20.12 33.53
CA CYS A 13 -13.66 -21.37 32.90
C CYS A 13 -14.63 -21.78 31.78
N ALA A 14 -15.95 -21.64 32.00
CA ALA A 14 -16.95 -21.95 30.98
C ALA A 14 -16.81 -21.05 29.75
N ASP A 15 -16.59 -19.75 29.94
CA ASP A 15 -16.39 -18.78 28.84
C ASP A 15 -15.12 -19.10 28.03
N LYS A 16 -14.02 -19.45 28.71
CA LYS A 16 -12.78 -19.88 28.05
C LYS A 16 -12.94 -21.18 27.26
N CYS A 17 -13.64 -22.16 27.83
CA CYS A 17 -13.98 -23.39 27.15
C CYS A 17 -14.88 -23.16 25.93
N GLN A 18 -15.86 -22.27 26.02
CA GLN A 18 -16.72 -21.93 24.89
C GLN A 18 -15.93 -21.22 23.79
N SER A 19 -15.04 -20.29 24.14
CA SER A 19 -14.17 -19.61 23.19
C SER A 19 -13.27 -20.60 22.45
N LEU A 20 -12.64 -21.56 23.17
CA LEU A 20 -11.84 -22.60 22.56
C LEU A 20 -12.68 -23.50 21.63
N LYS A 21 -13.90 -23.88 22.03
CA LYS A 21 -14.82 -24.64 21.17
C LYS A 21 -15.11 -23.89 19.86
N ASN A 22 -15.39 -22.58 19.94
CA ASN A 22 -15.65 -21.77 18.75
C ASN A 22 -14.45 -21.73 17.80
N ILE A 23 -13.23 -21.61 18.34
CA ILE A 23 -11.99 -21.69 17.56
C ILE A 23 -11.84 -23.07 16.90
N CYS A 24 -12.06 -24.14 17.66
CA CYS A 24 -11.98 -25.51 17.15
C CYS A 24 -12.99 -25.79 16.04
N VAL A 25 -14.21 -25.26 16.17
CA VAL A 25 -15.24 -25.37 15.13
C VAL A 25 -14.81 -24.62 13.87
N SER A 26 -14.31 -23.38 13.99
CA SER A 26 -13.87 -22.59 12.84
C SER A 26 -12.66 -23.20 12.12
N LEU A 27 -11.77 -23.87 12.86
CA LEU A 27 -10.60 -24.55 12.31
C LEU A 27 -10.83 -26.03 11.97
N SER A 28 -12.02 -26.54 12.24
CA SER A 28 -12.36 -27.98 12.07
C SER A 28 -11.32 -28.91 12.73
N CYS A 29 -10.92 -28.60 13.96
CA CYS A 29 -9.87 -29.32 14.68
C CYS A 29 -10.26 -29.67 16.12
N LYS A 30 -9.47 -30.54 16.75
CA LYS A 30 -9.60 -30.84 18.19
C LYS A 30 -8.90 -29.76 19.03
N PRO A 31 -9.31 -29.55 20.31
CA PRO A 31 -8.71 -28.55 21.20
C PRO A 31 -7.20 -28.65 21.31
N GLN A 32 -6.65 -29.86 21.32
CA GLN A 32 -5.20 -30.12 21.41
C GLN A 32 -4.43 -29.66 20.16
N GLU A 33 -5.12 -29.60 19.02
CA GLU A 33 -4.56 -29.24 17.71
C GLU A 33 -4.74 -27.74 17.37
N ALA A 34 -5.57 -27.02 18.15
CA ALA A 34 -5.94 -25.64 17.86
C ALA A 34 -4.71 -24.72 17.71
N PHE A 35 -3.75 -24.82 18.65
CA PHE A 35 -2.53 -24.02 18.60
C PHE A 35 -1.69 -24.34 17.36
N SER A 36 -1.44 -25.61 17.08
CA SER A 36 -0.64 -26.02 15.92
C SER A 36 -1.28 -25.60 14.59
N ASN A 37 -2.62 -25.65 14.50
CA ASN A 37 -3.33 -25.18 13.31
C ASN A 37 -3.27 -23.65 13.14
N VAL A 38 -3.34 -22.87 14.22
CA VAL A 38 -3.11 -21.42 14.17
C VAL A 38 -1.69 -21.11 13.66
N GLU A 39 -0.67 -21.81 14.14
CA GLU A 39 0.71 -21.60 13.69
C GLU A 39 0.89 -22.00 12.21
N LYS A 40 0.26 -23.09 11.76
CA LYS A 40 0.25 -23.45 10.33
C LYS A 40 -0.40 -22.38 9.47
N LEU A 41 -1.58 -21.88 9.87
CA LEU A 41 -2.26 -20.81 9.13
C LEU A 41 -1.44 -19.52 9.07
N LYS A 42 -0.73 -19.16 10.16
CA LYS A 42 0.19 -18.02 10.14
C LYS A 42 1.34 -18.23 9.16
N ALA A 43 1.93 -19.42 9.14
CA ALA A 43 3.01 -19.76 8.23
C ALA A 43 2.54 -19.72 6.77
N GLU A 44 1.40 -20.34 6.47
CA GLU A 44 0.80 -20.32 5.13
C GLU A 44 0.46 -18.90 4.67
N LEU A 45 -0.10 -18.07 5.56
CA LEU A 45 -0.39 -16.66 5.26
C LEU A 45 0.89 -15.88 4.95
N ALA A 46 1.96 -16.11 5.72
CA ALA A 46 3.25 -15.46 5.49
C ALA A 46 3.84 -15.88 4.13
N GLU A 47 3.80 -17.16 3.81
CA GLU A 47 4.25 -17.71 2.51
C GLU A 47 3.45 -17.12 1.33
N LYS A 48 2.11 -17.10 1.45
CA LYS A 48 1.25 -16.52 0.42
C LYS A 48 1.52 -15.03 0.20
N LYS A 49 1.71 -14.27 1.29
CA LYS A 49 2.08 -12.84 1.20
C LYS A 49 3.43 -12.67 0.50
N GLN A 50 4.42 -13.47 0.84
CA GLN A 50 5.74 -13.40 0.21
C GLN A 50 5.68 -13.75 -1.27
N ALA A 51 4.96 -14.81 -1.64
CA ALA A 51 4.76 -15.21 -3.03
C ALA A 51 4.04 -14.12 -3.84
N LEU A 52 2.99 -13.50 -3.27
CA LEU A 52 2.28 -12.38 -3.89
C LEU A 52 3.21 -11.18 -4.12
N THR A 53 3.98 -10.79 -3.10
CA THR A 53 4.95 -9.69 -3.20
C THR A 53 5.98 -9.95 -4.31
N ALA A 54 6.47 -11.18 -4.43
CA ALA A 54 7.42 -11.55 -5.48
C ALA A 54 6.80 -11.45 -6.88
N LYS A 55 5.56 -11.93 -7.05
CA LYS A 55 4.82 -11.82 -8.31
C LYS A 55 4.50 -10.36 -8.68
N ASN A 56 4.06 -9.55 -7.70
CA ASN A 56 3.81 -8.13 -7.92
C ASN A 56 5.08 -7.40 -8.37
N ARG A 57 6.24 -7.73 -7.76
CA ARG A 57 7.51 -7.13 -8.16
C ARG A 57 7.89 -7.44 -9.62
N GLN A 58 7.66 -8.67 -10.09
CA GLN A 58 7.87 -9.04 -11.48
C GLN A 58 6.91 -8.29 -12.42
N LEU A 59 5.63 -8.23 -12.06
CA LEU A 59 4.61 -7.50 -12.81
C LEU A 59 4.96 -6.01 -12.92
N PHE A 60 5.30 -5.36 -11.80
CA PHE A 60 5.67 -3.94 -11.77
C PHE A 60 6.91 -3.64 -12.59
N SER A 61 7.89 -4.56 -12.64
CA SER A 61 9.08 -4.41 -13.49
C SER A 61 8.74 -4.41 -14.99
N LEU A 62 7.73 -5.18 -15.40
CA LEU A 62 7.27 -5.20 -16.80
C LEU A 62 6.41 -3.97 -17.13
N LEU A 63 5.45 -3.67 -16.24
CA LEU A 63 4.55 -2.52 -16.44
C LEU A 63 5.30 -1.19 -16.39
N SER A 64 6.32 -1.04 -15.54
CA SER A 64 7.10 0.21 -15.47
C SER A 64 7.74 0.55 -16.81
N LYS A 65 8.26 -0.43 -17.55
CA LYS A 65 8.84 -0.21 -18.87
C LYS A 65 7.79 0.28 -19.88
N GLN A 66 6.64 -0.40 -19.93
CA GLN A 66 5.55 -0.02 -20.83
C GLN A 66 5.01 1.39 -20.53
N LEU A 67 4.85 1.72 -19.24
CA LEU A 67 4.40 3.05 -18.84
C LEU A 67 5.42 4.13 -19.18
N CYS A 68 6.72 3.86 -18.99
CA CYS A 68 7.77 4.81 -19.33
C CYS A 68 7.94 4.99 -20.86
N GLU A 69 7.63 3.98 -21.66
CA GLU A 69 7.60 4.10 -23.13
C GLU A 69 6.45 4.98 -23.62
N ASN A 70 5.30 4.93 -22.94
CA ASN A 70 4.09 5.68 -23.27
C ASN A 70 3.92 6.97 -22.44
N ALA A 71 4.95 7.35 -21.67
CA ALA A 71 4.90 8.49 -20.75
C ALA A 71 4.84 9.83 -21.50
N GLU A 72 4.14 10.80 -20.92
CA GLU A 72 4.10 12.17 -21.41
C GLU A 72 5.47 12.84 -21.26
N SER A 73 5.91 13.57 -22.29
CA SER A 73 7.18 14.30 -22.25
C SER A 73 6.99 15.69 -21.62
N PHE A 74 7.74 15.97 -20.56
CA PHE A 74 7.80 17.27 -19.89
C PHE A 74 9.25 17.80 -19.93
N GLY A 75 9.53 18.69 -20.85
CA GLY A 75 10.90 19.19 -21.05
C GLY A 75 11.86 18.06 -21.39
N SER A 76 12.82 17.81 -20.50
CA SER A 76 13.79 16.70 -20.63
C SER A 76 13.33 15.40 -19.98
N ASP A 77 12.26 15.44 -19.19
CA ASP A 77 11.80 14.37 -18.34
C ASP A 77 10.51 13.72 -18.88
N LYS A 78 10.20 12.54 -18.38
CA LYS A 78 8.98 11.80 -18.69
C LYS A 78 8.08 11.74 -17.47
N LEU A 79 6.80 12.07 -17.66
CA LEU A 79 5.79 11.94 -16.61
C LEU A 79 5.00 10.65 -16.81
N VAL A 80 5.07 9.76 -15.84
CA VAL A 80 4.21 8.59 -15.72
C VAL A 80 3.10 8.93 -14.72
N PHE A 81 1.86 8.95 -15.20
CA PHE A 81 0.66 9.07 -14.38
C PHE A 81 -0.10 7.74 -14.38
N LEU A 82 -0.44 7.22 -13.22
CA LEU A 82 -1.23 6.00 -13.07
C LEU A 82 -2.22 6.14 -11.93
N MET A 83 -3.48 5.83 -12.21
CA MET A 83 -4.51 5.64 -11.19
C MET A 83 -5.05 4.21 -11.27
N ASP A 84 -4.79 3.40 -10.23
CA ASP A 84 -5.18 1.98 -10.18
C ASP A 84 -5.75 1.66 -8.79
N ASN A 85 -7.03 1.32 -8.75
CA ASN A 85 -7.78 1.08 -7.51
C ASN A 85 -7.50 -0.28 -6.87
N THR A 86 -6.67 -1.12 -7.50
CA THR A 86 -6.32 -2.45 -7.00
C THR A 86 -5.05 -2.46 -6.15
N LEU A 87 -4.21 -1.43 -6.27
CA LEU A 87 -2.91 -1.35 -5.60
C LEU A 87 -3.05 -0.92 -4.13
N SER A 88 -2.41 -1.66 -3.23
CA SER A 88 -2.26 -1.22 -1.84
C SER A 88 -1.22 -0.09 -1.72
N ALA A 89 -1.20 0.61 -0.58
CA ALA A 89 -0.19 1.64 -0.33
C ALA A 89 1.26 1.11 -0.38
N ASP A 90 1.48 -0.15 -0.01
CA ASP A 90 2.79 -0.78 -0.09
C ASP A 90 3.13 -1.21 -1.53
N ASP A 91 2.14 -1.65 -2.30
CA ASP A 91 2.30 -1.92 -3.74
C ASP A 91 2.63 -0.63 -4.51
N LEU A 92 1.98 0.50 -4.20
CA LEU A 92 2.32 1.80 -4.79
C LEU A 92 3.78 2.17 -4.58
N LYS A 93 4.33 1.99 -3.36
CA LYS A 93 5.75 2.25 -3.07
C LYS A 93 6.68 1.31 -3.84
N ALA A 94 6.32 0.01 -3.90
CA ALA A 94 7.10 -0.97 -4.62
C ALA A 94 7.11 -0.68 -6.13
N PHE A 95 5.98 -0.25 -6.68
CA PHE A 95 5.87 0.13 -8.07
C PHE A 95 6.60 1.45 -8.37
N ALA A 96 6.47 2.44 -7.50
CA ALA A 96 7.22 3.70 -7.61
C ALA A 96 8.74 3.46 -7.69
N ALA A 97 9.26 2.54 -6.88
CA ALA A 97 10.68 2.17 -6.94
C ALA A 97 11.09 1.56 -8.30
N GLN A 98 10.19 0.83 -8.98
CA GLN A 98 10.46 0.29 -10.32
C GLN A 98 10.41 1.39 -11.39
N ILE A 99 9.51 2.37 -11.27
CA ILE A 99 9.43 3.51 -12.17
C ILE A 99 10.65 4.41 -12.01
N ALA A 100 11.07 4.71 -10.78
CA ALA A 100 12.25 5.52 -10.49
C ALA A 100 13.59 4.90 -10.98
N ALA A 101 13.60 3.62 -11.31
CA ALA A 101 14.75 2.95 -11.92
C ALA A 101 14.93 3.27 -13.41
N ASN A 102 13.94 3.88 -14.07
CA ASN A 102 14.02 4.29 -15.47
C ASN A 102 14.56 5.74 -15.55
N GLU A 103 15.40 6.01 -16.55
CA GLU A 103 16.04 7.30 -16.73
C GLU A 103 15.03 8.44 -16.98
N LYS A 104 15.32 9.61 -16.41
CA LYS A 104 14.56 10.85 -16.59
C LYS A 104 13.05 10.70 -16.41
N THR A 105 12.65 9.91 -15.41
CA THR A 105 11.25 9.59 -15.19
C THR A 105 10.76 10.15 -13.85
N ILE A 106 9.61 10.81 -13.90
CA ILE A 106 8.82 11.23 -12.76
C ILE A 106 7.58 10.34 -12.72
N GLY A 107 7.38 9.61 -11.64
CA GLY A 107 6.23 8.73 -11.44
C GLY A 107 5.23 9.32 -10.45
N THR A 108 3.97 9.34 -10.82
CA THR A 108 2.86 9.81 -10.02
C THR A 108 1.78 8.73 -9.99
N LEU A 109 1.74 7.98 -8.89
CA LEU A 109 0.91 6.79 -8.74
C LEU A 109 -0.16 7.03 -7.70
N PHE A 110 -1.39 6.65 -8.01
CA PHE A 110 -2.56 6.84 -7.16
C PHE A 110 -3.37 5.55 -7.06
N SER A 111 -4.00 5.34 -5.90
CA SER A 111 -4.94 4.25 -5.69
C SER A 111 -6.08 4.69 -4.80
N LEU A 112 -7.31 4.54 -5.27
CA LEU A 112 -8.52 4.82 -4.51
C LEU A 112 -8.95 3.56 -3.75
N GLN A 113 -8.93 3.63 -2.42
CA GLN A 113 -9.41 2.57 -1.54
C GLN A 113 -10.18 3.18 -0.36
N ASN A 114 -11.36 2.63 -0.05
CA ASN A 114 -12.17 3.04 1.11
C ASN A 114 -12.35 4.57 1.22
N ASP A 115 -12.79 5.22 0.16
CA ASP A 115 -13.00 6.67 0.07
C ASP A 115 -11.76 7.54 0.38
N THR A 116 -10.59 6.98 0.14
CA THR A 116 -9.31 7.67 0.32
C THR A 116 -8.38 7.32 -0.83
N ILE A 117 -7.75 8.33 -1.43
CA ILE A 117 -6.72 8.13 -2.45
C ILE A 117 -5.36 8.08 -1.75
N SER A 118 -4.70 6.93 -1.82
CA SER A 118 -3.28 6.81 -1.46
C SER A 118 -2.43 7.19 -2.65
N TYR A 119 -1.34 7.92 -2.45
CA TYR A 119 -0.42 8.27 -3.53
C TYR A 119 1.03 7.92 -3.22
N ALA A 120 1.79 7.68 -4.26
CA ALA A 120 3.25 7.59 -4.24
C ALA A 120 3.82 8.38 -5.43
N LEU A 121 4.63 9.39 -5.13
CA LEU A 121 5.38 10.17 -6.11
C LEU A 121 6.83 9.72 -6.06
N CYS A 122 7.44 9.49 -7.21
CA CYS A 122 8.83 9.09 -7.30
C CYS A 122 9.53 9.81 -8.45
N ARG A 123 10.85 9.87 -8.41
CA ARG A 123 11.67 10.35 -9.53
C ARG A 123 12.90 9.50 -9.72
N ALA A 124 13.37 9.43 -10.95
CA ALA A 124 14.70 8.96 -11.25
C ALA A 124 15.77 9.92 -10.69
N LYS A 125 16.97 9.45 -10.47
CA LYS A 125 18.08 10.28 -9.92
C LYS A 125 18.47 11.43 -10.84
N ASP A 126 18.31 11.22 -12.13
CA ASP A 126 18.64 12.14 -13.24
C ASP A 126 17.47 13.00 -13.70
N ALA A 127 16.27 12.85 -13.07
CA ALA A 127 15.12 13.70 -13.35
C ALA A 127 15.21 15.01 -12.55
N ASP A 128 14.85 16.13 -13.19
CA ASP A 128 14.90 17.47 -12.59
C ASP A 128 13.53 17.88 -12.03
N CYS A 129 13.17 17.27 -10.90
CA CYS A 129 11.90 17.57 -10.22
C CYS A 129 12.10 17.60 -8.70
N ASP A 130 11.62 18.65 -8.03
CA ASP A 130 11.53 18.66 -6.57
C ASP A 130 10.25 17.96 -6.08
N LEU A 131 10.37 16.65 -5.79
CA LEU A 131 9.25 15.87 -5.30
C LEU A 131 8.65 16.36 -3.98
N ARG A 132 9.43 17.01 -3.12
CA ARG A 132 8.91 17.57 -1.88
C ARG A 132 8.01 18.76 -2.15
N ALA A 133 8.44 19.65 -3.04
CA ALA A 133 7.65 20.78 -3.47
C ALA A 133 6.38 20.31 -4.20
N LEU A 134 6.48 19.33 -5.10
CA LEU A 134 5.34 18.72 -5.77
C LEU A 134 4.35 18.09 -4.76
N SER A 135 4.84 17.32 -3.80
CA SER A 135 4.00 16.71 -2.75
C SER A 135 3.31 17.77 -1.90
N GLN A 136 4.00 18.86 -1.54
CA GLN A 136 3.40 19.98 -0.79
C GLN A 136 2.34 20.72 -1.61
N HIS A 137 2.62 20.96 -2.89
CA HIS A 137 1.66 21.58 -3.81
C HIS A 137 0.40 20.73 -3.93
N LEU A 138 0.54 19.43 -4.20
CA LEU A 138 -0.55 18.47 -4.30
C LEU A 138 -1.40 18.43 -3.02
N ASN A 139 -0.74 18.31 -1.85
CA ASN A 139 -1.43 18.27 -0.57
C ASN A 139 -2.18 19.58 -0.26
N LYS A 140 -1.61 20.72 -0.63
CA LYS A 140 -2.25 22.03 -0.43
C LYS A 140 -3.45 22.22 -1.35
N ALA A 141 -3.32 21.85 -2.62
CA ALA A 141 -4.39 22.00 -3.62
C ALA A 141 -5.56 21.06 -3.38
N LEU A 142 -5.29 19.82 -2.91
CA LEU A 142 -6.28 18.75 -2.78
C LEU A 142 -6.59 18.38 -1.32
N ASN A 143 -6.21 19.22 -0.35
CA ASN A 143 -6.42 18.97 1.09
C ASN A 143 -5.88 17.62 1.57
N GLY A 144 -4.74 17.20 1.03
CA GLY A 144 -4.09 15.94 1.36
C GLY A 144 -3.13 16.04 2.53
N LYS A 145 -2.60 14.89 2.90
CA LYS A 145 -1.54 14.76 3.92
C LYS A 145 -0.51 13.75 3.45
N GLY A 146 0.73 14.15 3.45
CA GLY A 146 1.83 13.28 3.03
C GLY A 146 3.16 13.99 3.05
N GLY A 147 4.19 13.30 2.63
CA GLY A 147 5.55 13.80 2.52
C GLY A 147 6.52 12.66 2.28
N GLY A 148 7.81 12.98 2.29
CA GLY A 148 8.86 12.02 2.03
C GLY A 148 10.22 12.68 1.84
N ASN A 149 11.05 12.05 1.05
CA ASN A 149 12.37 12.53 0.70
C ASN A 149 12.41 13.03 -0.76
N GLN A 150 13.62 13.27 -1.30
CA GLN A 150 13.81 13.74 -2.68
C GLN A 150 13.56 12.67 -3.75
N GLU A 151 13.50 11.39 -3.37
CA GLU A 151 13.33 10.26 -4.30
C GLU A 151 11.93 9.64 -4.24
N LEU A 152 11.27 9.72 -3.07
CA LEU A 152 9.95 9.13 -2.84
C LEU A 152 9.15 9.97 -1.84
N CYS A 153 7.96 10.39 -2.26
CA CYS A 153 6.94 11.00 -1.39
C CYS A 153 5.67 10.17 -1.43
N CYS A 154 5.07 9.95 -0.26
CA CYS A 154 3.83 9.20 -0.13
C CYS A 154 2.83 9.96 0.73
N GLY A 155 1.55 9.72 0.50
CA GLY A 155 0.50 10.35 1.29
C GLY A 155 -0.89 9.85 0.95
N LYS A 156 -1.87 10.62 1.44
CA LYS A 156 -3.29 10.37 1.23
C LYS A 156 -4.00 11.65 0.85
N LEU A 157 -4.97 11.52 -0.04
CA LEU A 157 -5.85 12.60 -0.49
C LEU A 157 -7.31 12.20 -0.23
N PRO A 158 -8.20 13.16 -0.01
CA PRO A 158 -9.64 12.94 -0.19
C PRO A 158 -9.93 12.51 -1.63
N VAL A 159 -11.11 11.96 -1.85
CA VAL A 159 -11.55 11.58 -3.20
C VAL A 159 -11.64 12.82 -4.09
N HIS A 160 -10.96 12.77 -5.21
CA HIS A 160 -11.00 13.77 -6.27
C HIS A 160 -11.09 13.10 -7.64
N PRO A 161 -11.66 13.75 -8.66
CA PRO A 161 -11.59 13.27 -10.04
C PRO A 161 -10.14 13.14 -10.51
N GLU A 162 -9.89 12.13 -11.32
CA GLU A 162 -8.55 11.84 -11.88
C GLU A 162 -7.99 13.04 -12.65
N GLU A 163 -8.85 13.67 -13.47
CA GLU A 163 -8.48 14.85 -14.27
C GLU A 163 -7.97 16.01 -13.40
N LYS A 164 -8.59 16.22 -12.23
CA LYS A 164 -8.17 17.30 -11.31
C LYS A 164 -6.80 16.99 -10.69
N ILE A 165 -6.55 15.74 -10.35
CA ILE A 165 -5.25 15.31 -9.80
C ILE A 165 -4.16 15.47 -10.86
N HIS A 166 -4.42 15.01 -12.09
CA HIS A 166 -3.51 15.12 -13.22
C HIS A 166 -3.22 16.60 -13.56
N GLN A 167 -4.25 17.44 -13.62
CA GLN A 167 -4.10 18.87 -13.87
C GLN A 167 -3.23 19.55 -12.80
N THR A 168 -3.45 19.25 -11.52
CA THR A 168 -2.65 19.82 -10.42
C THR A 168 -1.16 19.46 -10.53
N ILE A 169 -0.85 18.27 -11.03
CA ILE A 169 0.54 17.82 -11.23
C ILE A 169 1.16 18.53 -12.42
N THR A 170 0.44 18.61 -13.53
CA THR A 170 0.93 19.26 -14.76
C THR A 170 1.14 20.75 -14.56
N GLU A 171 0.26 21.44 -13.82
CA GLU A 171 0.42 22.87 -13.47
C GLU A 171 1.70 23.12 -12.64
N PHE A 172 2.15 22.18 -11.85
CA PHE A 172 3.39 22.32 -11.08
C PHE A 172 4.63 22.08 -11.93
N LEU A 173 4.55 21.21 -12.93
CA LEU A 173 5.69 20.80 -13.77
C LEU A 173 5.93 21.76 -14.96
N LEU A 174 4.96 22.62 -15.30
CA LEU A 174 5.05 23.66 -16.33
C LEU A 174 5.68 24.95 -15.78
#